data_493be568112510973f344dd42c2352ee
#
_entry.id   493be568112510973f344dd42c2352ee
#
_cell.length_a   1.000
_cell.length_b   1.000
_cell.length_c   1.000
_cell.angle_alpha   90.00
_cell.angle_beta   90.00
_cell.angle_gamma   90.00
#
_symmetry.space_group_name_H-M   'P 1'
#
loop_
_entity.id
_entity.type
_entity.pdbx_description
1 polymer ?
#
loop_
_entity_poly.entity_id
_entity_poly.type
_entity_poly.pdbx_seq_one_letter_code
_entity_poly.pdbx_strand_id
1 'polypeptide(L)'
;MVEKRQYFLCGVGGSGMLPLALLLRAAGHEVAGSDRALDQGRTAPKFDYLREAGIALFPQDGSGLVSASQILVASAAVEDTVPDVQAAIRLGAPRLSRAMLLANLFNAAQTPIGVAGTSGKSTTVAMIAWVLHAAGRDPTVMNGAVMKNFVTPKALFASALVGGGPAFVSEIDESDGSIALFTPKIAVLNNVSLDHKSMEELRGLFGAFVGRAQTAVLNFDNDEAARLAPRGPLTISYGLGAYADFSAEELRAAPFGVSFTAIDRVSGARAAIALKVPGRHNVSNALAAIAAAVAAGVRFEDAAAALSTFSGVKRRFELVGEASGIAVIDDFGHNPDKIAATLLTLREFPGRLLVMFQPHGYGPLKKMGAELIAAFAGHLGPDDILLMPEPVYFGGTTDRSVSSGDIVDGVRARGFHAEALATRGDCGERLLELARSGDRIVVMGARDDTLTMFAEGLVASLRLR
;
A
#
# COMPACT_ATOMS: atom_id res chain seq x y z
N MET A 1 -32.19 -4.78 11.53
CA MET A 1 -31.41 -3.59 11.93
C MET A 1 -30.12 -4.11 12.54
N VAL A 2 -28.95 -3.63 12.06
CA VAL A 2 -27.66 -3.96 12.66
C VAL A 2 -27.65 -3.31 14.06
N GLU A 3 -27.28 -4.07 15.08
CA GLU A 3 -27.15 -3.55 16.45
C GLU A 3 -26.10 -2.42 16.47
N LYS A 4 -26.50 -1.22 16.86
CA LYS A 4 -25.62 -0.06 16.93
C LYS A 4 -24.62 -0.25 18.07
N ARG A 5 -23.33 -0.24 17.76
CA ARG A 5 -22.22 -0.40 18.72
C ARG A 5 -21.36 0.86 18.77
N GLN A 6 -20.61 1.00 19.85
CA GLN A 6 -19.67 2.09 20.07
C GLN A 6 -18.25 1.57 19.93
N TYR A 7 -17.50 2.09 18.97
CA TYR A 7 -16.11 1.72 18.74
C TYR A 7 -15.18 2.90 19.06
N PHE A 8 -14.09 2.60 19.74
CA PHE A 8 -13.00 3.54 19.97
C PHE A 8 -11.71 3.00 19.34
N LEU A 9 -11.17 3.71 18.35
CA LEU A 9 -9.99 3.27 17.60
C LEU A 9 -8.73 3.98 18.09
N CYS A 10 -7.81 3.24 18.71
CA CYS A 10 -6.50 3.76 19.12
C CYS A 10 -5.56 3.81 17.90
N GLY A 11 -5.08 5.01 17.54
CA GLY A 11 -4.32 5.26 16.32
C GLY A 11 -5.22 5.40 15.07
N VAL A 12 -6.34 6.12 15.20
CA VAL A 12 -7.40 6.22 14.18
C VAL A 12 -6.95 6.79 12.83
N GLY A 13 -5.88 7.60 12.80
CA GLY A 13 -5.27 8.14 11.58
C GLY A 13 -4.34 7.16 10.83
N GLY A 14 -4.06 5.99 11.40
CA GLY A 14 -3.21 4.98 10.78
C GLY A 14 -3.81 4.42 9.48
N SER A 15 -2.95 4.01 8.53
CA SER A 15 -3.36 3.54 7.19
C SER A 15 -4.34 2.36 7.19
N GLY A 16 -4.31 1.51 8.23
CA GLY A 16 -5.26 0.40 8.40
C GLY A 16 -6.42 0.74 9.34
N MET A 17 -6.34 1.80 10.16
CA MET A 17 -7.36 2.18 11.12
C MET A 17 -8.37 3.17 10.52
N LEU A 18 -7.88 4.18 9.77
CA LEU A 18 -8.72 5.18 9.11
C LEU A 18 -9.79 4.53 8.20
N PRO A 19 -9.43 3.64 7.24
CA PRO A 19 -10.45 3.00 6.41
C PRO A 19 -11.44 2.18 7.24
N LEU A 20 -10.98 1.50 8.29
CA LEU A 20 -11.85 0.73 9.16
C LEU A 20 -12.85 1.61 9.93
N ALA A 21 -12.39 2.77 10.42
CA ALA A 21 -13.26 3.75 11.06
C ALA A 21 -14.38 4.25 10.11
N LEU A 22 -14.04 4.51 8.85
CA LEU A 22 -15.00 4.92 7.83
C LEU A 22 -16.02 3.81 7.53
N LEU A 23 -15.60 2.56 7.42
CA LEU A 23 -16.49 1.41 7.21
C LEU A 23 -17.48 1.24 8.37
N LEU A 24 -17.00 1.31 9.61
CA LEU A 24 -17.84 1.22 10.81
C LEU A 24 -18.85 2.37 10.88
N ARG A 25 -18.39 3.59 10.57
CA ARG A 25 -19.27 4.77 10.59
C ARG A 25 -20.38 4.66 9.55
N ALA A 26 -20.04 4.21 8.34
CA ALA A 26 -21.02 4.00 7.27
C ALA A 26 -21.99 2.85 7.57
N ALA A 27 -21.57 1.83 8.33
CA ALA A 27 -22.44 0.77 8.83
C ALA A 27 -23.40 1.24 9.95
N GLY A 28 -23.36 2.53 10.34
CA GLY A 28 -24.25 3.14 11.31
C GLY A 28 -23.78 3.04 12.77
N HIS A 29 -22.56 2.58 13.02
CA HIS A 29 -21.98 2.52 14.35
C HIS A 29 -21.53 3.92 14.84
N GLU A 30 -21.43 4.08 16.17
CA GLU A 30 -20.76 5.22 16.78
C GLU A 30 -19.25 4.96 16.77
N VAL A 31 -18.49 5.90 16.22
CA VAL A 31 -17.03 5.74 16.06
C VAL A 31 -16.33 6.94 16.67
N ALA A 32 -15.39 6.66 17.54
CA ALA A 32 -14.48 7.62 18.11
C ALA A 32 -13.03 7.08 18.00
N GLY A 33 -12.05 7.92 18.25
CA GLY A 33 -10.68 7.45 18.31
C GLY A 33 -9.70 8.53 18.72
N SER A 34 -8.46 8.10 18.93
CA SER A 34 -7.30 8.93 19.30
C SER A 34 -6.15 8.67 18.33
N ASP A 35 -5.22 9.59 18.26
CA ASP A 35 -4.01 9.39 17.48
C ASP A 35 -2.88 10.30 17.97
N ARG A 36 -1.67 9.75 18.13
CA ARG A 36 -0.49 10.51 18.52
C ARG A 36 -0.15 11.64 17.54
N ALA A 37 -0.41 11.44 16.23
CA ALA A 37 -0.15 12.48 15.24
C ALA A 37 -1.12 13.66 15.40
N LEU A 38 -2.36 13.41 15.86
CA LEU A 38 -3.32 14.45 16.23
C LEU A 38 -2.78 15.27 17.39
N ASP A 39 -2.33 14.62 18.48
CA ASP A 39 -1.80 15.29 19.67
C ASP A 39 -0.57 16.14 19.36
N GLN A 40 0.21 15.74 18.35
CA GLN A 40 1.39 16.44 17.86
C GLN A 40 1.08 17.50 16.78
N GLY A 41 -0.19 17.74 16.45
CA GLY A 41 -0.59 18.69 15.41
C GLY A 41 -0.14 18.33 13.99
N ARG A 42 0.19 17.04 13.73
CA ARG A 42 0.62 16.57 12.43
C ARG A 42 -0.56 16.12 11.57
N THR A 43 -0.42 16.20 10.27
CA THR A 43 -1.42 15.71 9.28
C THR A 43 -2.85 16.21 9.53
N ALA A 44 -3.01 17.49 9.92
CA ALA A 44 -4.29 18.12 10.23
C ALA A 44 -5.41 17.81 9.20
N PRO A 45 -5.16 17.86 7.85
CA PRO A 45 -6.20 17.57 6.87
C PRO A 45 -6.80 16.16 7.00
N LYS A 46 -6.04 15.17 7.49
CA LYS A 46 -6.53 13.81 7.72
C LYS A 46 -7.52 13.76 8.89
N PHE A 47 -7.22 14.47 9.97
CA PHE A 47 -8.08 14.52 11.14
C PHE A 47 -9.33 15.37 10.91
N ASP A 48 -9.22 16.43 10.11
CA ASP A 48 -10.39 17.21 9.68
C ASP A 48 -11.33 16.35 8.83
N TYR A 49 -10.80 15.57 7.89
CA TYR A 49 -11.56 14.60 7.13
C TYR A 49 -12.29 13.55 8.02
N LEU A 50 -11.63 13.05 9.09
CA LEU A 50 -12.27 12.12 10.04
C LEU A 50 -13.40 12.80 10.82
N ARG A 51 -13.23 14.07 11.24
CA ARG A 51 -14.30 14.86 11.90
C ARG A 51 -15.49 15.08 10.97
N GLU A 52 -15.25 15.46 9.72
CA GLU A 52 -16.28 15.63 8.70
C GLU A 52 -17.04 14.34 8.41
N ALA A 53 -16.37 13.17 8.50
CA ALA A 53 -17.00 11.86 8.42
C ALA A 53 -17.83 11.48 9.67
N GLY A 54 -17.87 12.37 10.69
CA GLY A 54 -18.63 12.16 11.92
C GLY A 54 -17.95 11.22 12.93
N ILE A 55 -16.61 11.15 12.90
CA ILE A 55 -15.80 10.40 13.86
C ILE A 55 -15.33 11.37 14.95
N ALA A 56 -15.64 11.07 16.21
CA ALA A 56 -15.23 11.86 17.36
C ALA A 56 -13.75 11.62 17.68
N LEU A 57 -12.95 12.69 17.79
CA LEU A 57 -11.51 12.60 18.06
C LEU A 57 -11.18 13.09 19.45
N PHE A 58 -10.34 12.34 20.16
CA PHE A 58 -9.88 12.58 21.52
C PHE A 58 -8.34 12.56 21.57
N PRO A 59 -7.74 13.18 22.57
CA PRO A 59 -6.32 12.97 22.90
C PRO A 59 -6.05 11.49 23.22
N GLN A 60 -4.83 11.01 22.96
CA GLN A 60 -4.42 9.63 23.28
C GLN A 60 -4.01 9.50 24.77
N ASP A 61 -4.87 10.00 25.67
CA ASP A 61 -4.66 10.06 27.12
C ASP A 61 -5.65 9.17 27.92
N GLY A 62 -6.50 8.44 27.23
CA GLY A 62 -7.54 7.57 27.79
C GLY A 62 -8.85 8.27 28.10
N SER A 63 -8.97 9.59 27.92
CA SER A 63 -10.18 10.38 28.23
C SER A 63 -11.36 10.08 27.31
N GLY A 64 -11.11 9.54 26.10
CA GLY A 64 -12.18 9.19 25.15
C GLY A 64 -12.89 7.88 25.47
N LEU A 65 -12.37 7.05 26.38
CA LEU A 65 -12.99 5.82 26.86
C LEU A 65 -13.64 6.05 28.22
N VAL A 66 -14.96 6.09 28.25
CA VAL A 66 -15.76 6.46 29.43
C VAL A 66 -16.77 5.37 29.86
N SER A 67 -16.92 4.31 29.07
CA SER A 67 -17.91 3.26 29.34
C SER A 67 -17.40 1.86 28.96
N ALA A 68 -17.78 0.86 29.75
CA ALA A 68 -17.56 -0.55 29.43
C ALA A 68 -18.31 -1.04 28.17
N SER A 69 -19.26 -0.28 27.64
CA SER A 69 -19.97 -0.60 26.40
C SER A 69 -19.17 -0.22 25.13
N GLN A 70 -18.14 0.61 25.27
CA GLN A 70 -17.26 0.95 24.15
C GLN A 70 -16.29 -0.19 23.84
N ILE A 71 -16.15 -0.50 22.57
CA ILE A 71 -15.21 -1.53 22.10
C ILE A 71 -13.92 -0.84 21.69
N LEU A 72 -12.83 -1.08 22.42
CA LEU A 72 -11.51 -0.61 21.99
C LEU A 72 -11.00 -1.43 20.81
N VAL A 73 -10.58 -0.75 19.75
CA VAL A 73 -9.89 -1.37 18.60
C VAL A 73 -8.46 -0.84 18.54
N ALA A 74 -7.49 -1.75 18.54
CA ALA A 74 -6.07 -1.40 18.46
C ALA A 74 -5.33 -2.32 17.47
N SER A 75 -4.24 -1.81 16.87
CA SER A 75 -3.35 -2.65 16.07
C SER A 75 -2.39 -3.44 16.97
N ALA A 76 -1.77 -4.49 16.44
CA ALA A 76 -0.76 -5.27 17.16
C ALA A 76 0.49 -4.45 17.58
N ALA A 77 0.69 -3.27 16.97
CA ALA A 77 1.79 -2.37 17.31
C ALA A 77 1.49 -1.44 18.50
N VAL A 78 0.26 -1.44 19.03
CA VAL A 78 -0.13 -0.63 20.18
C VAL A 78 0.16 -1.42 21.45
N GLU A 79 1.05 -0.89 22.28
CA GLU A 79 1.46 -1.49 23.54
C GLU A 79 0.36 -1.35 24.61
N ASP A 80 0.30 -2.28 25.53
CA ASP A 80 -0.66 -2.23 26.66
C ASP A 80 -0.43 -1.02 27.58
N THR A 81 0.73 -0.38 27.52
CA THR A 81 1.06 0.83 28.28
C THR A 81 0.40 2.10 27.76
N VAL A 82 -0.18 2.07 26.55
CA VAL A 82 -0.89 3.23 25.97
C VAL A 82 -2.10 3.59 26.83
N PRO A 83 -2.30 4.89 27.18
CA PRO A 83 -3.37 5.32 28.08
C PRO A 83 -4.77 4.85 27.71
N ASP A 84 -5.11 4.79 26.41
CA ASP A 84 -6.41 4.29 25.95
C ASP A 84 -6.59 2.79 26.24
N VAL A 85 -5.52 2.00 26.07
CA VAL A 85 -5.56 0.56 26.39
C VAL A 85 -5.73 0.37 27.89
N GLN A 86 -5.02 1.16 28.70
CA GLN A 86 -5.16 1.15 30.15
C GLN A 86 -6.56 1.58 30.61
N ALA A 87 -7.16 2.57 29.93
CA ALA A 87 -8.53 3.00 30.21
C ALA A 87 -9.54 1.86 29.91
N ALA A 88 -9.40 1.18 28.79
CA ALA A 88 -10.23 0.04 28.44
C ALA A 88 -10.13 -1.11 29.47
N ILE A 89 -8.91 -1.40 29.94
CA ILE A 89 -8.67 -2.41 30.98
C ILE A 89 -9.37 -2.01 32.29
N ARG A 90 -9.20 -0.75 32.75
CA ARG A 90 -9.85 -0.27 34.01
C ARG A 90 -11.36 -0.31 33.93
N LEU A 91 -11.96 -0.03 32.76
CA LEU A 91 -13.39 -0.04 32.54
C LEU A 91 -13.96 -1.45 32.32
N GLY A 92 -13.13 -2.46 32.09
CA GLY A 92 -13.58 -3.78 31.64
C GLY A 92 -14.19 -3.76 30.23
N ALA A 93 -13.82 -2.79 29.39
CA ALA A 93 -14.32 -2.65 28.03
C ALA A 93 -13.78 -3.75 27.11
N PRO A 94 -14.60 -4.29 26.19
CA PRO A 94 -14.14 -5.27 25.21
C PRO A 94 -13.00 -4.70 24.33
N ARG A 95 -12.02 -5.56 24.01
CA ARG A 95 -10.91 -5.20 23.16
C ARG A 95 -10.87 -6.11 21.93
N LEU A 96 -10.76 -5.52 20.75
CA LEU A 96 -10.57 -6.23 19.50
C LEU A 96 -9.26 -5.78 18.82
N SER A 97 -8.56 -6.70 18.21
CA SER A 97 -7.50 -6.28 17.29
C SER A 97 -8.11 -5.73 16.00
N ARG A 98 -7.37 -4.80 15.34
CA ARG A 98 -7.72 -4.30 14.01
C ARG A 98 -8.01 -5.44 13.03
N ALA A 99 -7.16 -6.48 13.05
CA ALA A 99 -7.25 -7.63 12.16
C ALA A 99 -8.52 -8.46 12.43
N MET A 100 -8.88 -8.72 13.70
CA MET A 100 -10.11 -9.43 14.04
C MET A 100 -11.34 -8.66 13.58
N LEU A 101 -11.39 -7.35 13.80
CA LEU A 101 -12.54 -6.53 13.36
C LEU A 101 -12.67 -6.53 11.84
N LEU A 102 -11.55 -6.36 11.11
CA LEU A 102 -11.56 -6.44 9.66
C LEU A 102 -12.00 -7.82 9.16
N ALA A 103 -11.47 -8.89 9.74
CA ALA A 103 -11.84 -10.26 9.39
C ALA A 103 -13.34 -10.52 9.61
N ASN A 104 -13.92 -10.01 10.69
CA ASN A 104 -15.36 -10.14 10.96
C ASN A 104 -16.20 -9.45 9.88
N LEU A 105 -15.82 -8.24 9.46
CA LEU A 105 -16.51 -7.51 8.39
C LEU A 105 -16.34 -8.20 7.04
N PHE A 106 -15.13 -8.61 6.72
CA PHE A 106 -14.77 -9.27 5.48
C PHE A 106 -15.48 -10.62 5.32
N ASN A 107 -15.41 -11.48 6.33
CA ASN A 107 -16.00 -12.82 6.29
C ASN A 107 -17.53 -12.80 6.26
N ALA A 108 -18.17 -11.71 6.71
CA ALA A 108 -19.62 -11.53 6.65
C ALA A 108 -20.13 -11.14 5.24
N ALA A 109 -19.26 -10.72 4.33
CA ALA A 109 -19.65 -10.36 2.97
C ALA A 109 -20.05 -11.60 2.14
N GLN A 110 -20.92 -11.43 1.15
CA GLN A 110 -21.35 -12.53 0.28
C GLN A 110 -20.23 -12.97 -0.68
N THR A 111 -19.37 -12.03 -1.09
CA THR A 111 -18.25 -12.29 -1.98
C THR A 111 -16.98 -11.59 -1.46
N PRO A 112 -16.37 -12.13 -0.38
CA PRO A 112 -15.10 -11.61 0.13
C PRO A 112 -13.96 -11.97 -0.84
N ILE A 113 -13.25 -10.93 -1.31
CA ILE A 113 -12.11 -11.02 -2.23
C ILE A 113 -10.87 -10.56 -1.48
N GLY A 114 -10.00 -11.48 -1.11
CA GLY A 114 -8.79 -11.18 -0.37
C GLY A 114 -7.56 -11.20 -1.26
N VAL A 115 -6.75 -10.16 -1.19
CA VAL A 115 -5.48 -10.06 -1.93
C VAL A 115 -4.32 -10.19 -0.96
N ALA A 116 -3.53 -11.24 -1.11
CA ALA A 116 -2.35 -11.56 -0.33
C ALA A 116 -1.09 -11.59 -1.21
N GLY A 117 0.06 -11.67 -0.55
CA GLY A 117 1.37 -11.73 -1.18
C GLY A 117 2.34 -10.71 -0.59
N THR A 118 3.63 -10.92 -0.79
CA THR A 118 4.67 -10.06 -0.23
C THR A 118 4.64 -8.64 -0.82
N SER A 119 4.26 -8.51 -2.12
CA SER A 119 4.22 -7.23 -2.84
C SER A 119 2.98 -7.10 -3.72
N GLY A 120 2.65 -5.86 -4.10
CA GLY A 120 1.57 -5.56 -5.05
C GLY A 120 0.15 -5.52 -4.46
N LYS A 121 -0.07 -5.95 -3.21
CA LYS A 121 -1.39 -6.05 -2.56
C LYS A 121 -2.28 -4.82 -2.78
N SER A 122 -1.84 -3.65 -2.33
CA SER A 122 -2.63 -2.41 -2.39
C SER A 122 -2.99 -1.99 -3.81
N THR A 123 -2.07 -2.17 -4.76
CA THR A 123 -2.33 -1.85 -6.17
C THR A 123 -3.34 -2.81 -6.78
N THR A 124 -3.20 -4.10 -6.51
CA THR A 124 -4.15 -5.13 -7.01
C THR A 124 -5.54 -4.93 -6.39
N VAL A 125 -5.63 -4.64 -5.09
CA VAL A 125 -6.92 -4.28 -4.44
C VAL A 125 -7.56 -3.07 -5.12
N ALA A 126 -6.79 -2.01 -5.38
CA ALA A 126 -7.31 -0.81 -6.03
C ALA A 126 -7.76 -1.07 -7.47
N MET A 127 -7.05 -1.91 -8.22
CA MET A 127 -7.43 -2.33 -9.58
C MET A 127 -8.72 -3.16 -9.57
N ILE A 128 -8.84 -4.15 -8.68
CA ILE A 128 -10.07 -4.95 -8.51
C ILE A 128 -11.24 -4.04 -8.14
N ALA A 129 -11.03 -3.15 -7.16
CA ALA A 129 -12.04 -2.20 -6.70
C ALA A 129 -12.54 -1.31 -7.85
N TRP A 130 -11.61 -0.79 -8.66
CA TRP A 130 -11.95 0.05 -9.80
C TRP A 130 -12.70 -0.72 -10.88
N VAL A 131 -12.27 -1.94 -11.23
CA VAL A 131 -12.95 -2.81 -12.20
C VAL A 131 -14.38 -3.12 -11.75
N LEU A 132 -14.55 -3.53 -10.50
CA LEU A 132 -15.89 -3.83 -9.95
C LEU A 132 -16.78 -2.60 -9.94
N HIS A 133 -16.25 -1.43 -9.54
CA HIS A 133 -16.98 -0.17 -9.55
C HIS A 133 -17.40 0.23 -10.95
N ALA A 134 -16.47 0.21 -11.92
CA ALA A 134 -16.76 0.55 -13.33
C ALA A 134 -17.78 -0.42 -13.97
N ALA A 135 -17.81 -1.68 -13.52
CA ALA A 135 -18.81 -2.66 -13.92
C ALA A 135 -20.15 -2.55 -13.17
N GLY A 136 -20.35 -1.49 -12.36
CA GLY A 136 -21.60 -1.25 -11.60
C GLY A 136 -21.86 -2.22 -10.45
N ARG A 137 -20.81 -2.89 -9.92
CA ARG A 137 -20.93 -3.88 -8.86
C ARG A 137 -20.91 -3.30 -7.44
N ASP A 138 -20.67 -1.99 -7.31
CA ASP A 138 -20.69 -1.22 -6.06
C ASP A 138 -20.01 -1.93 -4.87
N PRO A 139 -18.68 -2.21 -4.95
CA PRO A 139 -17.99 -3.00 -3.94
C PRO A 139 -17.73 -2.22 -2.66
N THR A 140 -17.70 -2.91 -1.50
CA THR A 140 -17.03 -2.41 -0.31
C THR A 140 -15.54 -2.72 -0.42
N VAL A 141 -14.68 -1.77 -0.07
CA VAL A 141 -13.22 -1.91 -0.20
C VAL A 141 -12.52 -1.42 1.05
N MET A 142 -11.51 -2.15 1.48
CA MET A 142 -10.52 -1.68 2.44
C MET A 142 -9.11 -1.87 1.88
N ASN A 143 -8.39 -0.76 1.71
CA ASN A 143 -7.04 -0.73 1.17
C ASN A 143 -6.08 -0.03 2.14
N GLY A 144 -4.82 -0.43 2.16
CA GLY A 144 -3.76 0.19 2.95
C GLY A 144 -3.24 1.50 2.36
N ALA A 145 -3.74 1.90 1.18
CA ALA A 145 -3.30 3.11 0.49
C ALA A 145 -4.48 3.81 -0.20
N VAL A 146 -4.32 5.11 -0.47
CA VAL A 146 -5.36 5.94 -1.12
C VAL A 146 -5.49 5.57 -2.60
N MET A 147 -6.68 5.19 -3.01
CA MET A 147 -7.04 4.81 -4.39
C MET A 147 -7.41 6.05 -5.20
N LYS A 148 -6.56 6.48 -6.15
CA LYS A 148 -6.70 7.77 -6.85
C LYS A 148 -8.00 7.90 -7.63
N ASN A 149 -8.55 6.82 -8.17
CA ASN A 149 -9.83 6.84 -8.88
C ASN A 149 -11.03 7.23 -8.01
N PHE A 150 -10.92 7.08 -6.70
CA PHE A 150 -11.99 7.38 -5.73
C PHE A 150 -11.75 8.66 -4.93
N VAL A 151 -10.65 9.38 -5.20
CA VAL A 151 -10.38 10.67 -4.57
C VAL A 151 -11.35 11.73 -5.11
N THR A 152 -12.06 12.38 -4.20
CA THR A 152 -12.93 13.51 -4.49
C THR A 152 -12.69 14.60 -3.43
N PRO A 153 -13.19 15.83 -3.61
CA PRO A 153 -13.11 16.86 -2.56
C PRO A 153 -13.70 16.44 -1.21
N LYS A 154 -14.65 15.48 -1.21
CA LYS A 154 -15.26 14.91 0.00
C LYS A 154 -14.62 13.58 0.45
N ALA A 155 -13.69 13.02 -0.30
CA ALA A 155 -13.03 11.75 -0.03
C ALA A 155 -11.54 11.83 -0.36
N LEU A 156 -10.81 12.74 0.31
CA LEU A 156 -9.39 12.99 0.07
C LEU A 156 -8.50 11.79 0.43
N PHE A 157 -8.93 11.01 1.43
CA PHE A 157 -8.22 9.82 1.91
C PHE A 157 -8.98 8.54 1.55
N ALA A 158 -9.30 8.36 0.25
CA ALA A 158 -10.08 7.25 -0.29
C ALA A 158 -9.31 5.90 -0.21
N SER A 159 -9.01 5.45 1.00
CA SER A 159 -8.48 4.10 1.32
C SER A 159 -9.59 3.12 1.69
N ALA A 160 -10.82 3.58 1.86
CA ALA A 160 -12.04 2.79 1.96
C ALA A 160 -13.05 3.22 0.93
N LEU A 161 -13.86 2.26 0.47
CA LEU A 161 -15.07 2.49 -0.30
C LEU A 161 -16.18 1.71 0.37
N VAL A 162 -17.33 2.34 0.58
CA VAL A 162 -18.51 1.69 1.14
C VAL A 162 -19.52 1.52 0.03
N GLY A 163 -19.71 0.29 -0.42
CA GLY A 163 -20.67 -0.07 -1.44
C GLY A 163 -21.84 -0.89 -0.91
N GLY A 164 -22.93 -0.92 -1.66
CA GLY A 164 -24.12 -1.76 -1.38
C GLY A 164 -24.07 -3.13 -2.08
N GLY A 165 -23.02 -3.39 -2.87
CA GLY A 165 -22.87 -4.65 -3.61
C GLY A 165 -22.37 -5.81 -2.75
N PRO A 166 -22.37 -7.05 -3.29
CA PRO A 166 -22.04 -8.25 -2.54
C PRO A 166 -20.54 -8.41 -2.26
N ALA A 167 -19.67 -7.68 -2.97
CA ALA A 167 -18.23 -7.84 -2.90
C ALA A 167 -17.61 -6.98 -1.78
N PHE A 168 -16.70 -7.60 -1.00
CA PHE A 168 -15.79 -6.91 -0.11
C PHE A 168 -14.35 -7.22 -0.53
N VAL A 169 -13.64 -6.23 -1.03
CA VAL A 169 -12.25 -6.36 -1.47
C VAL A 169 -11.31 -5.82 -0.40
N SER A 170 -10.33 -6.62 0.02
CA SER A 170 -9.35 -6.17 1.02
C SER A 170 -7.97 -6.76 0.76
N GLU A 171 -6.93 -5.97 1.08
CA GLU A 171 -5.60 -6.53 1.23
C GLU A 171 -5.52 -7.33 2.55
N ILE A 172 -4.83 -8.47 2.49
CA ILE A 172 -4.65 -9.38 3.62
C ILE A 172 -3.17 -9.44 3.95
N ASP A 173 -2.85 -9.02 5.18
CA ASP A 173 -1.47 -8.97 5.66
C ASP A 173 -1.09 -10.28 6.35
N GLU A 174 0.07 -10.80 6.02
CA GLU A 174 0.66 -12.01 6.58
C GLU A 174 1.63 -11.75 7.73
N SER A 175 2.10 -10.51 7.89
CA SER A 175 3.24 -10.18 8.75
C SER A 175 3.00 -10.47 10.23
N ASP A 176 1.77 -10.26 10.72
CA ASP A 176 1.36 -10.53 12.10
C ASP A 176 0.63 -11.88 12.27
N GLY A 177 0.53 -12.68 11.20
CA GLY A 177 -0.17 -13.97 11.19
C GLY A 177 -1.70 -13.84 11.10
N SER A 178 -2.25 -12.64 11.06
CA SER A 178 -3.70 -12.41 11.02
C SER A 178 -4.38 -12.92 9.76
N ILE A 179 -3.64 -13.21 8.69
CA ILE A 179 -4.14 -13.88 7.47
C ILE A 179 -4.95 -15.15 7.79
N ALA A 180 -4.66 -15.81 8.91
CA ALA A 180 -5.39 -17.01 9.37
C ALA A 180 -6.87 -16.73 9.71
N LEU A 181 -7.24 -15.49 10.00
CA LEU A 181 -8.60 -15.09 10.37
C LEU A 181 -9.53 -14.93 9.15
N PHE A 182 -8.98 -14.83 7.95
CA PHE A 182 -9.73 -14.51 6.75
C PHE A 182 -10.17 -15.75 5.97
N THR A 183 -11.42 -15.76 5.54
CA THR A 183 -12.02 -16.84 4.75
C THR A 183 -12.55 -16.26 3.43
N PRO A 184 -11.68 -16.07 2.42
CA PRO A 184 -12.08 -15.47 1.17
C PRO A 184 -12.94 -16.44 0.32
N LYS A 185 -13.89 -15.90 -0.44
CA LYS A 185 -14.50 -16.62 -1.56
C LYS A 185 -13.55 -16.67 -2.76
N ILE A 186 -12.87 -15.53 -3.00
CA ILE A 186 -11.84 -15.41 -4.03
C ILE A 186 -10.54 -14.98 -3.32
N ALA A 187 -9.52 -15.83 -3.36
CA ALA A 187 -8.18 -15.54 -2.84
C ALA A 187 -7.24 -15.20 -4.00
N VAL A 188 -6.66 -14.02 -3.97
CA VAL A 188 -5.62 -13.61 -4.93
C VAL A 188 -4.27 -13.71 -4.23
N LEU A 189 -3.32 -14.39 -4.83
CA LEU A 189 -1.94 -14.48 -4.34
C LEU A 189 -0.98 -13.92 -5.39
N ASN A 190 -0.45 -12.73 -5.10
CA ASN A 190 0.42 -12.01 -6.04
C ASN A 190 1.81 -12.64 -6.17
N ASN A 191 2.44 -12.92 -5.05
CA ASN A 191 3.78 -13.48 -4.99
C ASN A 191 4.11 -13.94 -3.57
N VAL A 192 5.11 -14.81 -3.47
CA VAL A 192 5.71 -15.23 -2.20
C VAL A 192 7.22 -15.01 -2.33
N SER A 193 7.77 -14.12 -1.54
CA SER A 193 9.21 -13.87 -1.43
C SER A 193 9.61 -13.63 0.01
N LEU A 194 10.87 -13.81 0.33
CA LEU A 194 11.39 -13.61 1.69
C LEU A 194 11.15 -12.15 2.12
N ASP A 195 10.46 -11.97 3.24
CA ASP A 195 10.24 -10.66 3.85
C ASP A 195 10.42 -10.78 5.39
N HIS A 196 9.39 -10.60 6.18
CA HIS A 196 9.47 -10.58 7.66
C HIS A 196 9.49 -11.97 8.31
N LYS A 197 9.12 -13.02 7.58
CA LYS A 197 8.99 -14.42 8.04
C LYS A 197 9.84 -15.35 7.19
N SER A 198 10.13 -16.56 7.70
CA SER A 198 10.80 -17.60 6.93
C SER A 198 9.96 -18.06 5.72
N MET A 199 10.60 -18.55 4.67
CA MET A 199 9.88 -19.08 3.49
C MET A 199 8.93 -20.22 3.84
N GLU A 200 9.27 -21.04 4.84
CA GLU A 200 8.42 -22.14 5.32
C GLU A 200 7.14 -21.61 5.96
N GLU A 201 7.25 -20.60 6.85
CA GLU A 201 6.09 -19.94 7.46
C GLU A 201 5.21 -19.25 6.39
N LEU A 202 5.83 -18.55 5.43
CA LEU A 202 5.09 -17.88 4.35
C LEU A 202 4.33 -18.88 3.49
N ARG A 203 4.95 -20.00 3.11
CA ARG A 203 4.27 -21.09 2.37
C ARG A 203 3.10 -21.66 3.17
N GLY A 204 3.27 -21.86 4.47
CA GLY A 204 2.20 -22.32 5.36
C GLY A 204 1.02 -21.34 5.42
N LEU A 205 1.30 -20.07 5.67
CA LEU A 205 0.27 -19.02 5.79
C LEU A 205 -0.49 -18.81 4.49
N PHE A 206 0.23 -18.60 3.37
CA PHE A 206 -0.38 -18.37 2.07
C PHE A 206 -1.08 -19.63 1.54
N GLY A 207 -0.49 -20.82 1.71
CA GLY A 207 -1.12 -22.09 1.33
C GLY A 207 -2.44 -22.32 2.07
N ALA A 208 -2.48 -22.07 3.38
CA ALA A 208 -3.72 -22.13 4.15
C ALA A 208 -4.75 -21.09 3.71
N PHE A 209 -4.32 -19.88 3.36
CA PHE A 209 -5.21 -18.83 2.87
C PHE A 209 -5.87 -19.18 1.54
N VAL A 210 -5.10 -19.57 0.53
CA VAL A 210 -5.65 -19.97 -0.78
C VAL A 210 -6.47 -21.26 -0.69
N GLY A 211 -6.09 -22.16 0.22
CA GLY A 211 -6.81 -23.43 0.45
C GLY A 211 -8.21 -23.27 1.06
N ARG A 212 -8.48 -22.13 1.73
CA ARG A 212 -9.83 -21.82 2.28
C ARG A 212 -10.77 -21.17 1.27
N ALA A 213 -10.28 -20.72 0.12
CA ALA A 213 -11.06 -20.04 -0.89
C ALA A 213 -11.94 -21.01 -1.70
N GLN A 214 -12.98 -20.50 -2.35
CA GLN A 214 -13.68 -21.23 -3.40
C GLN A 214 -12.92 -21.14 -4.73
N THR A 215 -12.32 -19.98 -5.00
CA THR A 215 -11.48 -19.71 -6.16
C THR A 215 -10.15 -19.13 -5.72
N ALA A 216 -9.05 -19.72 -6.17
CA ALA A 216 -7.68 -19.23 -5.97
C ALA A 216 -7.16 -18.62 -7.27
N VAL A 217 -6.80 -17.35 -7.26
CA VAL A 217 -6.20 -16.62 -8.39
C VAL A 217 -4.71 -16.47 -8.10
N LEU A 218 -3.86 -17.17 -8.85
CA LEU A 218 -2.45 -17.36 -8.54
C LEU A 218 -1.53 -16.84 -9.65
N ASN A 219 -0.46 -16.17 -9.23
CA ASN A 219 0.61 -15.75 -10.12
C ASN A 219 1.53 -16.93 -10.49
N PHE A 220 1.49 -17.35 -11.75
CA PHE A 220 2.33 -18.44 -12.24
C PHE A 220 3.71 -17.98 -12.74
N ASP A 221 3.99 -16.68 -12.79
CA ASP A 221 5.35 -16.16 -12.96
C ASP A 221 6.17 -16.25 -11.65
N ASN A 222 5.51 -16.49 -10.51
CA ASN A 222 6.15 -16.71 -9.22
C ASN A 222 6.04 -18.18 -8.83
N ASP A 223 7.15 -18.91 -8.93
CA ASP A 223 7.21 -20.36 -8.66
C ASP A 223 6.65 -20.74 -7.29
N GLU A 224 6.88 -19.91 -6.26
CA GLU A 224 6.40 -20.17 -4.91
C GLU A 224 4.87 -20.04 -4.84
N ALA A 225 4.28 -19.04 -5.49
CA ALA A 225 2.84 -18.89 -5.57
C ALA A 225 2.19 -20.01 -6.39
N ALA A 226 2.78 -20.39 -7.51
CA ALA A 226 2.30 -21.48 -8.36
C ALA A 226 2.28 -22.83 -7.63
N ARG A 227 3.31 -23.12 -6.81
CA ARG A 227 3.38 -24.35 -5.99
C ARG A 227 2.30 -24.46 -4.92
N LEU A 228 1.68 -23.34 -4.55
CA LEU A 228 0.61 -23.29 -3.57
C LEU A 228 -0.79 -23.53 -4.16
N ALA A 229 -0.89 -23.91 -5.44
CA ALA A 229 -2.16 -24.23 -6.08
C ALA A 229 -2.91 -25.32 -5.28
N PRO A 230 -4.10 -25.01 -4.73
CA PRO A 230 -4.81 -25.93 -3.86
C PRO A 230 -5.49 -27.05 -4.65
N ARG A 231 -5.70 -28.21 -4.02
CA ARG A 231 -6.36 -29.36 -4.68
C ARG A 231 -7.89 -29.27 -4.74
N GLY A 232 -8.51 -28.46 -3.92
CA GLY A 232 -9.97 -28.35 -3.78
C GLY A 232 -10.58 -27.12 -4.48
N PRO A 233 -10.11 -25.90 -4.22
CA PRO A 233 -10.57 -24.70 -4.88
C PRO A 233 -10.33 -24.69 -6.39
N LEU A 234 -11.22 -24.02 -7.15
CA LEU A 234 -10.95 -23.69 -8.54
C LEU A 234 -9.70 -22.80 -8.60
N THR A 235 -8.69 -23.21 -9.34
CA THR A 235 -7.49 -22.40 -9.56
C THR A 235 -7.59 -21.69 -10.90
N ILE A 236 -7.39 -20.37 -10.88
CA ILE A 236 -7.24 -19.51 -12.04
C ILE A 236 -5.82 -18.97 -12.01
N SER A 237 -5.04 -19.25 -13.05
CA SER A 237 -3.67 -18.79 -13.17
C SER A 237 -3.58 -17.47 -13.93
N TYR A 238 -2.65 -16.62 -13.54
CA TYR A 238 -2.26 -15.46 -14.33
C TYR A 238 -0.74 -15.30 -14.38
N GLY A 239 -0.25 -14.66 -15.41
CA GLY A 239 1.17 -14.41 -15.62
C GLY A 239 1.44 -13.75 -16.96
N LEU A 240 2.67 -13.27 -17.17
CA LEU A 240 3.08 -12.63 -18.42
C LEU A 240 3.30 -13.66 -19.56
N GLY A 241 3.48 -14.93 -19.18
CA GLY A 241 3.73 -16.02 -20.13
C GLY A 241 2.45 -16.68 -20.65
N ALA A 242 2.59 -17.38 -21.79
CA ALA A 242 1.48 -18.05 -22.48
C ALA A 242 0.93 -19.30 -21.78
N TYR A 243 1.49 -19.68 -20.64
CA TYR A 243 1.12 -20.87 -19.86
C TYR A 243 0.03 -20.59 -18.80
N ALA A 244 -0.37 -19.34 -18.62
CA ALA A 244 -1.38 -18.95 -17.65
C ALA A 244 -2.75 -18.72 -18.33
N ASP A 245 -3.85 -18.91 -17.58
CA ASP A 245 -5.21 -18.68 -18.07
C ASP A 245 -5.40 -17.21 -18.49
N PHE A 246 -4.89 -16.27 -17.68
CA PHE A 246 -4.83 -14.84 -18.05
C PHE A 246 -3.39 -14.45 -18.29
N SER A 247 -3.10 -13.94 -19.49
CA SER A 247 -1.73 -13.60 -19.89
C SER A 247 -1.65 -12.26 -20.63
N ALA A 248 -0.42 -11.81 -20.92
CA ALA A 248 -0.18 -10.55 -21.61
C ALA A 248 0.81 -10.74 -22.77
N GLU A 249 0.54 -10.06 -23.87
CA GLU A 249 1.41 -9.98 -25.05
C GLU A 249 1.63 -8.52 -25.44
N GLU A 250 2.60 -8.27 -26.31
CA GLU A 250 2.88 -6.96 -26.92
C GLU A 250 3.15 -5.84 -25.87
N LEU A 251 3.88 -6.16 -24.78
CA LEU A 251 4.20 -5.19 -23.76
C LEU A 251 5.06 -4.05 -24.31
N ARG A 252 4.59 -2.82 -24.13
CA ARG A 252 5.31 -1.59 -24.47
C ARG A 252 5.35 -0.68 -23.25
N ALA A 253 6.53 -0.58 -22.67
CA ALA A 253 6.77 0.32 -21.52
C ALA A 253 6.75 1.79 -21.98
N ALA A 254 6.27 2.66 -21.09
CA ALA A 254 6.36 4.11 -21.19
C ALA A 254 6.77 4.68 -19.82
N PRO A 255 7.34 5.89 -19.72
CA PRO A 255 7.86 6.44 -18.46
C PRO A 255 6.86 6.43 -17.31
N PHE A 256 5.58 6.66 -17.61
CA PHE A 256 4.48 6.72 -16.62
C PHE A 256 3.30 5.82 -16.99
N GLY A 257 3.56 4.76 -17.74
CA GLY A 257 2.53 3.82 -18.13
C GLY A 257 3.09 2.58 -18.81
N VAL A 258 2.20 1.64 -19.14
CA VAL A 258 2.54 0.47 -19.93
C VAL A 258 1.33 0.06 -20.75
N SER A 259 1.51 -0.26 -22.04
CA SER A 259 0.46 -0.84 -22.88
C SER A 259 0.76 -2.30 -23.15
N PHE A 260 -0.28 -3.11 -23.25
CA PHE A 260 -0.20 -4.53 -23.56
C PHE A 260 -1.54 -5.07 -24.05
N THR A 261 -1.52 -6.24 -24.65
CA THR A 261 -2.73 -7.00 -24.99
C THR A 261 -2.95 -8.06 -23.92
N ALA A 262 -4.03 -7.93 -23.11
CA ALA A 262 -4.46 -8.97 -22.19
C ALA A 262 -5.19 -10.08 -22.95
N ILE A 263 -5.02 -11.33 -22.54
CA ILE A 263 -5.59 -12.52 -23.16
C ILE A 263 -6.23 -13.38 -22.08
N ASP A 264 -7.49 -13.71 -22.27
CA ASP A 264 -8.16 -14.83 -21.61
C ASP A 264 -7.98 -16.06 -22.50
N ARG A 265 -7.11 -16.97 -22.11
CA ARG A 265 -6.79 -18.17 -22.91
C ARG A 265 -7.87 -19.25 -22.84
N VAL A 266 -8.77 -19.17 -21.88
CA VAL A 266 -9.89 -20.11 -21.76
C VAL A 266 -10.97 -19.79 -22.79
N SER A 267 -11.33 -18.49 -22.91
CA SER A 267 -12.32 -18.04 -23.90
C SER A 267 -11.71 -17.66 -25.27
N GLY A 268 -10.40 -17.40 -25.31
CA GLY A 268 -9.72 -16.87 -26.50
C GLY A 268 -9.88 -15.35 -26.65
N ALA A 269 -10.53 -14.65 -25.71
CA ALA A 269 -10.75 -13.21 -25.78
C ALA A 269 -9.44 -12.43 -25.61
N ARG A 270 -9.33 -11.31 -26.31
CA ARG A 270 -8.16 -10.41 -26.32
C ARG A 270 -8.62 -8.96 -26.17
N ALA A 271 -7.90 -8.18 -25.37
CA ALA A 271 -8.20 -6.77 -25.18
C ALA A 271 -6.91 -5.96 -25.02
N ALA A 272 -6.80 -4.84 -25.73
CA ALA A 272 -5.71 -3.89 -25.56
C ALA A 272 -5.95 -3.04 -24.30
N ILE A 273 -4.91 -2.89 -23.48
CA ILE A 273 -4.92 -2.10 -22.23
C ILE A 273 -3.78 -1.10 -22.27
N ALA A 274 -4.06 0.15 -21.93
CA ALA A 274 -3.09 1.21 -21.71
C ALA A 274 -3.15 1.66 -20.24
N LEU A 275 -2.35 1.04 -19.38
CA LEU A 275 -2.27 1.42 -17.97
C LEU A 275 -1.55 2.75 -17.80
N LYS A 276 -2.07 3.61 -16.93
CA LYS A 276 -1.46 4.88 -16.52
C LYS A 276 -0.52 4.73 -15.33
N VAL A 277 -0.05 3.53 -15.08
CA VAL A 277 0.97 3.18 -14.06
C VAL A 277 2.03 2.32 -14.73
N PRO A 278 3.33 2.62 -14.53
CA PRO A 278 4.41 1.97 -15.27
C PRO A 278 4.83 0.63 -14.65
N GLY A 279 5.63 -0.12 -15.40
CA GLY A 279 6.34 -1.31 -14.94
C GLY A 279 5.60 -2.63 -15.18
N ARG A 280 6.39 -3.66 -15.50
CA ARG A 280 5.90 -5.03 -15.77
C ARG A 280 5.12 -5.63 -14.59
N HIS A 281 5.50 -5.27 -13.35
CA HIS A 281 4.79 -5.70 -12.15
C HIS A 281 3.34 -5.18 -12.11
N ASN A 282 3.06 -4.02 -12.68
CA ASN A 282 1.69 -3.51 -12.79
C ASN A 282 0.88 -4.20 -13.88
N VAL A 283 1.52 -4.74 -14.91
CA VAL A 283 0.85 -5.65 -15.84
C VAL A 283 0.42 -6.93 -15.13
N SER A 284 1.29 -7.52 -14.30
CA SER A 284 0.95 -8.67 -13.47
C SER A 284 -0.20 -8.36 -12.49
N ASN A 285 -0.16 -7.20 -11.81
CA ASN A 285 -1.26 -6.75 -10.92
C ASN A 285 -2.58 -6.58 -11.69
N ALA A 286 -2.53 -6.08 -12.94
CA ALA A 286 -3.69 -5.92 -13.80
C ALA A 286 -4.29 -7.26 -14.23
N LEU A 287 -3.45 -8.24 -14.57
CA LEU A 287 -3.91 -9.61 -14.89
C LEU A 287 -4.55 -10.27 -13.66
N ALA A 288 -3.97 -10.10 -12.47
CA ALA A 288 -4.56 -10.54 -11.21
C ALA A 288 -5.95 -9.92 -10.99
N ALA A 289 -6.08 -8.61 -11.25
CA ALA A 289 -7.34 -7.89 -11.09
C ALA A 289 -8.40 -8.34 -12.10
N ILE A 290 -8.02 -8.57 -13.36
CA ILE A 290 -8.90 -9.13 -14.39
C ILE A 290 -9.39 -10.52 -13.94
N ALA A 291 -8.48 -11.42 -13.58
CA ALA A 291 -8.79 -12.78 -13.16
C ALA A 291 -9.75 -12.81 -11.96
N ALA A 292 -9.49 -11.97 -10.94
CA ALA A 292 -10.35 -11.86 -9.77
C ALA A 292 -11.73 -11.27 -10.11
N ALA A 293 -11.80 -10.27 -10.99
CA ALA A 293 -13.05 -9.65 -11.40
C ALA A 293 -13.89 -10.61 -12.27
N VAL A 294 -13.25 -11.37 -13.15
CA VAL A 294 -13.93 -12.43 -13.94
C VAL A 294 -14.46 -13.53 -13.02
N ALA A 295 -13.68 -13.96 -12.02
CA ALA A 295 -14.16 -14.88 -10.98
C ALA A 295 -15.33 -14.33 -10.17
N ALA A 296 -15.44 -13.01 -10.05
CA ALA A 296 -16.58 -12.31 -9.43
C ALA A 296 -17.74 -12.01 -10.39
N GLY A 297 -17.67 -12.50 -11.65
CA GLY A 297 -18.74 -12.40 -12.64
C GLY A 297 -18.73 -11.09 -13.46
N VAL A 298 -17.60 -10.41 -13.59
CA VAL A 298 -17.40 -9.30 -14.54
C VAL A 298 -16.93 -9.89 -15.88
N ARG A 299 -17.36 -9.32 -16.98
CA ARG A 299 -16.88 -9.73 -18.29
C ARG A 299 -15.42 -9.29 -18.47
N PHE A 300 -14.64 -10.11 -19.19
CA PHE A 300 -13.23 -9.85 -19.46
C PHE A 300 -13.01 -8.48 -20.14
N GLU A 301 -13.83 -8.16 -21.16
CA GLU A 301 -13.71 -6.92 -21.91
C GLU A 301 -13.99 -5.69 -21.04
N ASP A 302 -14.99 -5.79 -20.14
CA ASP A 302 -15.35 -4.70 -19.23
C ASP A 302 -14.23 -4.47 -18.20
N ALA A 303 -13.62 -5.56 -17.69
CA ALA A 303 -12.48 -5.49 -16.80
C ALA A 303 -11.25 -4.83 -17.46
N ALA A 304 -10.95 -5.23 -18.70
CA ALA A 304 -9.86 -4.66 -19.48
C ALA A 304 -10.08 -3.16 -19.79
N ALA A 305 -11.29 -2.79 -20.20
CA ALA A 305 -11.64 -1.41 -20.49
C ALA A 305 -11.51 -0.51 -19.22
N ALA A 306 -11.98 -0.99 -18.07
CA ALA A 306 -11.86 -0.28 -16.81
C ALA A 306 -10.41 0.00 -16.45
N LEU A 307 -9.50 -0.97 -16.62
CA LEU A 307 -8.09 -0.82 -16.28
C LEU A 307 -7.38 0.27 -17.10
N SER A 308 -7.80 0.54 -18.32
CA SER A 308 -7.26 1.64 -19.12
C SER A 308 -7.57 3.03 -18.54
N THR A 309 -8.53 3.12 -17.61
CA THR A 309 -8.87 4.35 -16.87
C THR A 309 -8.37 4.35 -15.43
N PHE A 310 -7.64 3.32 -15.00
CA PHE A 310 -7.07 3.24 -13.67
C PHE A 310 -6.00 4.31 -13.46
N SER A 311 -6.15 5.12 -12.40
CA SER A 311 -5.30 6.28 -12.12
C SER A 311 -4.17 6.00 -11.11
N GLY A 312 -4.09 4.76 -10.59
CA GLY A 312 -3.06 4.37 -9.63
C GLY A 312 -3.46 4.54 -8.17
N VAL A 313 -2.48 4.36 -7.32
CA VAL A 313 -2.57 4.44 -5.85
C VAL A 313 -1.56 5.47 -5.38
N LYS A 314 -1.92 6.32 -4.43
CA LYS A 314 -0.97 7.28 -3.86
C LYS A 314 0.23 6.55 -3.26
N ARG A 315 1.41 7.13 -3.47
CA ARG A 315 2.68 6.61 -2.97
C ARG A 315 3.04 5.19 -3.48
N ARG A 316 2.58 4.81 -4.67
CA ARG A 316 2.96 3.56 -5.35
C ARG A 316 3.41 3.88 -6.76
N PHE A 317 4.68 4.26 -6.91
CA PHE A 317 5.23 4.81 -8.15
C PHE A 317 4.32 5.92 -8.70
N GLU A 318 3.92 6.82 -7.82
CA GLU A 318 2.97 7.89 -8.15
C GLU A 318 3.69 9.05 -8.84
N LEU A 319 3.30 9.36 -10.07
CA LEU A 319 3.63 10.66 -10.63
C LEU A 319 2.81 11.73 -9.91
N VAL A 320 3.48 12.48 -9.03
CA VAL A 320 2.85 13.59 -8.27
C VAL A 320 2.62 14.79 -9.18
N GLY A 321 3.55 15.05 -10.07
CA GLY A 321 3.42 16.09 -11.08
C GLY A 321 4.71 16.33 -11.86
N GLU A 322 4.60 17.17 -12.88
CA GLU A 322 5.71 17.64 -13.70
C GLU A 322 5.71 19.17 -13.71
N ALA A 323 6.88 19.75 -13.57
CA ALA A 323 7.10 21.20 -13.67
C ALA A 323 8.52 21.47 -14.16
N SER A 324 8.71 22.49 -14.99
CA SER A 324 10.01 22.90 -15.56
C SER A 324 10.78 21.75 -16.24
N GLY A 325 10.05 20.76 -16.82
CA GLY A 325 10.63 19.57 -17.44
C GLY A 325 11.18 18.55 -16.44
N ILE A 326 10.80 18.62 -15.17
CA ILE A 326 11.21 17.73 -14.08
C ILE A 326 9.97 16.97 -13.58
N ALA A 327 10.06 15.65 -13.55
CA ALA A 327 9.00 14.80 -12.96
C ALA A 327 9.29 14.54 -11.48
N VAL A 328 8.25 14.62 -10.62
CA VAL A 328 8.34 14.25 -9.20
C VAL A 328 7.50 13.00 -8.96
N ILE A 329 8.14 11.97 -8.42
CA ILE A 329 7.57 10.64 -8.19
C ILE A 329 7.60 10.34 -6.71
N ASP A 330 6.48 9.86 -6.14
CA ASP A 330 6.40 9.39 -4.74
C ASP A 330 6.21 7.87 -4.71
N ASP A 331 7.07 7.18 -3.98
CA ASP A 331 7.00 5.73 -3.82
C ASP A 331 7.18 5.28 -2.36
N PHE A 332 6.37 4.33 -1.95
CA PHE A 332 6.43 3.75 -0.60
C PHE A 332 7.60 2.76 -0.41
N GLY A 333 8.49 2.63 -1.38
CA GLY A 333 9.66 1.77 -1.30
C GLY A 333 10.48 2.07 -0.05
N HIS A 334 10.68 1.07 0.80
CA HIS A 334 11.34 1.22 2.10
C HIS A 334 12.24 0.04 2.48
N ASN A 335 12.21 -1.02 1.70
CA ASN A 335 13.13 -2.15 1.81
C ASN A 335 13.92 -2.31 0.50
N PRO A 336 15.06 -3.05 0.52
CA PRO A 336 15.94 -3.18 -0.63
C PRO A 336 15.25 -3.62 -1.91
N ASP A 337 14.37 -4.62 -1.85
CA ASP A 337 13.68 -5.18 -3.03
C ASP A 337 12.74 -4.17 -3.68
N LYS A 338 11.97 -3.42 -2.87
CA LYS A 338 11.06 -2.38 -3.38
C LYS A 338 11.81 -1.20 -3.97
N ILE A 339 12.93 -0.80 -3.33
CA ILE A 339 13.83 0.24 -3.86
C ILE A 339 14.40 -0.19 -5.22
N ALA A 340 14.91 -1.42 -5.29
CA ALA A 340 15.44 -1.98 -6.53
C ALA A 340 14.39 -2.00 -7.64
N ALA A 341 13.17 -2.48 -7.35
CA ALA A 341 12.08 -2.53 -8.33
C ALA A 341 11.71 -1.15 -8.88
N THR A 342 11.65 -0.13 -8.01
CA THR A 342 11.36 1.25 -8.41
C THR A 342 12.49 1.82 -9.27
N LEU A 343 13.75 1.67 -8.86
CA LEU A 343 14.91 2.18 -9.60
C LEU A 343 15.06 1.47 -10.96
N LEU A 344 14.86 0.15 -11.02
CA LEU A 344 14.87 -0.61 -12.27
C LEU A 344 13.81 -0.10 -13.26
N THR A 345 12.59 0.11 -12.79
CA THR A 345 11.51 0.65 -13.63
C THR A 345 11.84 2.05 -14.17
N LEU A 346 12.44 2.90 -13.32
CA LEU A 346 12.87 4.23 -13.74
C LEU A 346 14.01 4.17 -14.75
N ARG A 347 14.89 3.18 -14.63
CA ARG A 347 16.05 3.00 -15.53
C ARG A 347 15.71 2.49 -16.93
N GLU A 348 14.50 1.99 -17.14
CA GLU A 348 14.03 1.64 -18.49
C GLU A 348 13.99 2.86 -19.42
N PHE A 349 14.03 4.09 -18.87
CA PHE A 349 13.95 5.34 -19.60
C PHE A 349 15.12 6.27 -19.28
N PRO A 350 15.57 7.10 -20.25
CA PRO A 350 16.65 8.06 -20.03
C PRO A 350 16.24 9.13 -19.01
N GLY A 351 17.24 9.76 -18.41
CA GLY A 351 17.10 10.84 -17.43
C GLY A 351 17.80 10.52 -16.13
N ARG A 352 18.38 11.55 -15.52
CA ARG A 352 19.04 11.45 -14.21
C ARG A 352 18.00 11.30 -13.09
N LEU A 353 18.33 10.50 -12.08
CA LEU A 353 17.53 10.34 -10.89
C LEU A 353 18.11 11.15 -9.72
N LEU A 354 17.27 11.95 -9.10
CA LEU A 354 17.53 12.60 -7.82
C LEU A 354 16.66 11.90 -6.77
N VAL A 355 17.24 10.98 -6.02
CA VAL A 355 16.52 10.10 -5.10
C VAL A 355 16.63 10.65 -3.69
N MET A 356 15.51 10.96 -3.04
CA MET A 356 15.44 11.20 -1.61
C MET A 356 14.83 9.96 -0.94
N PHE A 357 15.61 9.31 -0.08
CA PHE A 357 15.15 8.17 0.71
C PHE A 357 15.09 8.52 2.18
N GLN A 358 13.87 8.53 2.77
CA GLN A 358 13.66 8.76 4.18
C GLN A 358 13.57 7.43 4.94
N PRO A 359 14.56 7.08 5.77
CA PRO A 359 14.48 5.90 6.64
C PRO A 359 13.35 6.06 7.66
N HIS A 360 12.57 5.00 7.87
CA HIS A 360 11.42 5.00 8.78
C HIS A 360 11.78 4.55 10.22
N GLY A 361 13.00 4.78 10.63
CA GLY A 361 13.53 4.50 11.97
C GLY A 361 14.91 3.89 11.96
N TYR A 362 15.59 3.98 13.11
CA TYR A 362 16.97 3.48 13.30
C TYR A 362 17.05 1.93 13.28
N GLY A 363 16.06 1.25 13.86
CA GLY A 363 16.02 -0.21 13.90
C GLY A 363 16.02 -0.85 12.51
N PRO A 364 15.07 -0.52 11.62
CA PRO A 364 15.10 -0.97 10.23
C PRO A 364 16.39 -0.59 9.48
N LEU A 365 16.90 0.62 9.70
CA LEU A 365 18.15 1.07 9.08
C LEU A 365 19.34 0.20 9.50
N LYS A 366 19.45 -0.12 10.81
CA LYS A 366 20.48 -1.02 11.35
C LYS A 366 20.36 -2.44 10.78
N LYS A 367 19.13 -2.96 10.70
CA LYS A 367 18.87 -4.32 10.23
C LYS A 367 19.17 -4.52 8.75
N MET A 368 18.87 -3.53 7.90
CA MET A 368 18.92 -3.64 6.45
C MET A 368 20.01 -2.76 5.81
N GLY A 369 20.95 -2.21 6.59
CA GLY A 369 21.90 -1.23 6.08
C GLY A 369 22.76 -1.72 4.93
N ALA A 370 23.30 -2.94 5.04
CA ALA A 370 24.14 -3.53 4.00
C ALA A 370 23.35 -3.78 2.69
N GLU A 371 22.12 -4.28 2.82
CA GLU A 371 21.23 -4.55 1.69
C GLU A 371 20.73 -3.25 1.05
N LEU A 372 20.47 -2.19 1.83
CA LEU A 372 20.11 -0.87 1.32
C LEU A 372 21.26 -0.29 0.50
N ILE A 373 22.51 -0.34 1.01
CA ILE A 373 23.70 0.08 0.29
C ILE A 373 23.85 -0.70 -1.03
N ALA A 374 23.63 -2.02 -0.99
CA ALA A 374 23.70 -2.86 -2.18
C ALA A 374 22.60 -2.51 -3.20
N ALA A 375 21.36 -2.28 -2.75
CA ALA A 375 20.25 -1.93 -3.61
C ALA A 375 20.46 -0.57 -4.30
N PHE A 376 20.90 0.46 -3.58
CA PHE A 376 21.21 1.76 -4.20
C PHE A 376 22.39 1.66 -5.15
N ALA A 377 23.52 1.10 -4.72
CA ALA A 377 24.71 1.00 -5.57
C ALA A 377 24.51 0.08 -6.78
N GLY A 378 23.63 -0.89 -6.71
CA GLY A 378 23.31 -1.79 -7.83
C GLY A 378 22.39 -1.18 -8.89
N HIS A 379 21.68 -0.08 -8.57
CA HIS A 379 20.62 0.44 -9.44
C HIS A 379 20.72 1.95 -9.73
N LEU A 380 21.56 2.71 -9.02
CA LEU A 380 21.87 4.09 -9.36
C LEU A 380 22.82 4.15 -10.56
N GLY A 381 22.64 5.13 -11.42
CA GLY A 381 23.56 5.45 -12.49
C GLY A 381 24.67 6.40 -12.01
N PRO A 382 25.70 6.63 -12.86
CA PRO A 382 26.86 7.43 -12.49
C PRO A 382 26.52 8.90 -12.19
N ASP A 383 25.48 9.45 -12.79
CA ASP A 383 25.07 10.85 -12.61
C ASP A 383 23.93 11.02 -11.60
N ASP A 384 23.37 9.91 -11.09
CA ASP A 384 22.30 9.96 -10.11
C ASP A 384 22.80 10.39 -8.73
N ILE A 385 21.91 10.96 -7.94
CA ILE A 385 22.26 11.44 -6.61
C ILE A 385 21.25 10.88 -5.59
N LEU A 386 21.76 10.24 -4.54
CA LEU A 386 20.99 9.80 -3.39
C LEU A 386 21.10 10.86 -2.27
N LEU A 387 19.97 11.34 -1.78
CA LEU A 387 19.89 12.20 -0.60
C LEU A 387 19.17 11.46 0.53
N MET A 388 19.73 11.49 1.73
CA MET A 388 19.12 10.84 2.89
C MET A 388 19.07 11.81 4.07
N PRO A 389 17.87 12.16 4.55
CA PRO A 389 17.74 12.83 5.85
C PRO A 389 17.99 11.84 6.98
N GLU A 390 18.24 12.35 8.20
CA GLU A 390 18.29 11.49 9.38
C GLU A 390 16.97 10.73 9.57
N PRO A 391 17.01 9.49 10.13
CA PRO A 391 15.83 8.67 10.33
C PRO A 391 14.75 9.38 11.14
N VAL A 392 13.50 9.33 10.68
CA VAL A 392 12.38 9.85 11.45
C VAL A 392 12.17 9.00 12.69
N TYR A 393 12.14 9.66 13.86
CA TYR A 393 12.00 9.01 15.15
C TYR A 393 10.67 9.38 15.81
N PHE A 394 9.82 8.39 16.02
CA PHE A 394 8.50 8.56 16.61
C PHE A 394 8.43 8.23 18.10
N GLY A 395 9.56 8.04 18.76
CA GLY A 395 9.65 7.72 20.19
C GLY A 395 9.96 6.23 20.45
N GLY A 396 10.34 5.91 21.70
CA GLY A 396 10.75 4.58 22.17
C GLY A 396 12.22 4.49 22.55
N THR A 397 12.67 3.31 23.00
CA THR A 397 14.06 2.99 23.38
C THR A 397 14.79 2.36 22.20
N THR A 398 15.09 3.12 21.14
CA THR A 398 15.76 2.58 19.95
C THR A 398 17.25 2.89 19.99
N ASP A 399 18.07 1.88 19.72
CA ASP A 399 19.50 2.03 19.47
C ASP A 399 19.74 2.90 18.22
N ARG A 400 20.45 4.02 18.37
CA ARG A 400 20.77 4.99 17.32
C ARG A 400 22.21 4.85 16.81
N SER A 401 22.78 3.67 16.91
CA SER A 401 24.17 3.40 16.52
C SER A 401 24.41 3.46 15.01
N VAL A 402 23.35 3.47 14.17
CA VAL A 402 23.46 3.58 12.69
C VAL A 402 22.68 4.81 12.24
N SER A 403 23.32 5.67 11.48
CA SER A 403 22.78 6.92 10.91
C SER A 403 22.54 6.78 9.39
N SER A 404 21.88 7.77 8.81
CA SER A 404 21.83 7.91 7.34
C SER A 404 23.21 8.12 6.73
N GLY A 405 24.14 8.73 7.49
CA GLY A 405 25.53 8.88 7.07
C GLY A 405 26.23 7.57 6.78
N ASP A 406 26.03 6.55 7.61
CA ASP A 406 26.65 5.21 7.40
C ASP A 406 26.23 4.57 6.07
N ILE A 407 24.94 4.73 5.69
CA ILE A 407 24.44 4.23 4.40
C ILE A 407 25.02 5.04 3.24
N VAL A 408 25.03 6.36 3.36
CA VAL A 408 25.58 7.28 2.36
C VAL A 408 27.05 7.00 2.11
N ASP A 409 27.84 6.81 3.16
CA ASP A 409 29.27 6.50 3.03
C ASP A 409 29.50 5.13 2.38
N GLY A 410 28.65 4.15 2.68
CA GLY A 410 28.68 2.85 2.01
C GLY A 410 28.34 2.91 0.51
N VAL A 411 27.43 3.81 0.11
CA VAL A 411 27.09 4.05 -1.30
C VAL A 411 28.22 4.81 -2.01
N ARG A 412 28.79 5.84 -1.36
CA ARG A 412 29.97 6.59 -1.87
C ARG A 412 31.18 5.70 -2.08
N ALA A 413 31.46 4.80 -1.13
CA ALA A 413 32.56 3.83 -1.22
C ALA A 413 32.43 2.90 -2.44
N ARG A 414 31.25 2.77 -3.03
CA ARG A 414 30.97 2.04 -4.27
C ARG A 414 30.98 2.91 -5.53
N GLY A 415 31.38 4.19 -5.41
CA GLY A 415 31.57 5.10 -6.53
C GLY A 415 30.32 5.88 -6.97
N PHE A 416 29.25 5.91 -6.16
CA PHE A 416 28.03 6.65 -6.48
C PHE A 416 27.92 7.95 -5.68
N HIS A 417 27.17 8.92 -6.21
CA HIS A 417 26.93 10.19 -5.53
C HIS A 417 25.82 10.03 -4.48
N ALA A 418 26.13 10.38 -3.24
CA ALA A 418 25.17 10.37 -2.15
C ALA A 418 25.50 11.47 -1.12
N GLU A 419 24.49 12.05 -0.47
CA GLU A 419 24.63 13.08 0.57
C GLU A 419 23.72 12.74 1.75
N ALA A 420 24.26 12.78 2.98
CA ALA A 420 23.46 12.74 4.20
C ALA A 420 23.19 14.18 4.65
N LEU A 421 21.94 14.48 4.97
CA LEU A 421 21.48 15.81 5.36
C LEU A 421 20.73 15.73 6.68
N ALA A 422 20.72 16.82 7.46
CA ALA A 422 20.13 16.80 8.80
C ALA A 422 18.62 16.59 8.76
N THR A 423 17.93 17.25 7.85
CA THR A 423 16.47 17.22 7.77
C THR A 423 15.97 16.91 6.34
N ARG A 424 14.70 16.52 6.26
CA ARG A 424 13.99 16.38 4.99
C ARG A 424 13.86 17.72 4.26
N GLY A 425 13.76 18.84 4.99
CA GLY A 425 13.74 20.18 4.43
C GLY A 425 15.02 20.47 3.66
N ASP A 426 16.19 20.19 4.27
CA ASP A 426 17.49 20.36 3.64
C ASP A 426 17.61 19.49 2.37
N CYS A 427 17.07 18.26 2.41
CA CYS A 427 16.99 17.41 1.20
C CYS A 427 16.14 18.07 0.11
N GLY A 428 15.03 18.71 0.48
CA GLY A 428 14.14 19.41 -0.47
C GLY A 428 14.84 20.59 -1.14
N GLU A 429 15.51 21.44 -0.38
CA GLU A 429 16.29 22.56 -0.90
C GLU A 429 17.40 22.04 -1.84
N ARG A 430 18.12 21.01 -1.42
CA ARG A 430 19.17 20.40 -2.20
C ARG A 430 18.68 19.75 -3.50
N LEU A 431 17.53 19.06 -3.47
CA LEU A 431 16.87 18.54 -4.67
C LEU A 431 16.55 19.66 -5.66
N LEU A 432 15.97 20.75 -5.15
CA LEU A 432 15.65 21.90 -6.00
C LEU A 432 16.93 22.52 -6.59
N GLU A 433 17.99 22.74 -5.85
CA GLU A 433 19.27 23.25 -6.37
C GLU A 433 19.85 22.39 -7.49
N LEU A 434 19.82 21.07 -7.33
CA LEU A 434 20.43 20.11 -8.26
C LEU A 434 19.58 19.89 -9.52
N ALA A 435 18.26 20.06 -9.43
CA ALA A 435 17.31 19.65 -10.46
C ALA A 435 17.43 20.48 -11.74
N ARG A 436 17.41 19.79 -12.87
CA ARG A 436 17.48 20.32 -14.25
C ARG A 436 16.39 19.67 -15.10
N SER A 437 16.00 20.36 -16.17
CA SER A 437 15.06 19.77 -17.14
C SER A 437 15.53 18.40 -17.63
N GLY A 438 14.65 17.44 -17.65
CA GLY A 438 14.91 16.03 -17.95
C GLY A 438 15.20 15.15 -16.73
N ASP A 439 15.38 15.73 -15.54
CA ASP A 439 15.57 14.96 -14.30
C ASP A 439 14.24 14.39 -13.78
N ARG A 440 14.37 13.36 -12.95
CA ARG A 440 13.26 12.76 -12.20
C ARG A 440 13.62 12.76 -10.72
N ILE A 441 12.85 13.50 -9.92
CA ILE A 441 12.94 13.49 -8.47
C ILE A 441 12.11 12.33 -7.95
N VAL A 442 12.71 11.48 -7.12
CA VAL A 442 12.07 10.29 -6.54
C VAL A 442 12.07 10.41 -5.03
N VAL A 443 10.90 10.56 -4.44
CA VAL A 443 10.69 10.61 -2.99
C VAL A 443 10.33 9.21 -2.51
N MET A 444 11.16 8.62 -1.64
CA MET A 444 10.95 7.24 -1.17
C MET A 444 10.92 7.18 0.36
N GLY A 445 10.10 6.28 0.89
CA GLY A 445 10.02 6.00 2.33
C GLY A 445 8.65 5.50 2.78
N ALA A 446 8.59 4.91 3.98
CA ALA A 446 7.36 4.37 4.56
C ALA A 446 6.93 5.11 5.83
N ARG A 447 5.70 4.82 6.29
CA ARG A 447 5.14 5.19 7.60
C ARG A 447 5.03 6.71 7.90
N ASP A 448 5.32 7.57 6.95
CA ASP A 448 5.19 9.02 7.10
C ASP A 448 4.34 9.60 5.97
N ASP A 449 3.08 9.86 6.25
CA ASP A 449 2.13 10.38 5.27
C ASP A 449 2.44 11.83 4.85
N THR A 450 3.30 12.52 5.61
CA THR A 450 3.74 13.87 5.24
C THR A 450 4.74 13.88 4.06
N LEU A 451 5.25 12.71 3.65
CA LEU A 451 6.06 12.59 2.43
C LEU A 451 5.27 12.96 1.16
N THR A 452 3.98 12.64 1.11
CA THR A 452 3.12 13.09 0.02
C THR A 452 3.07 14.62 -0.08
N MET A 453 2.86 15.30 1.06
CA MET A 453 2.85 16.77 1.11
C MET A 453 4.21 17.36 0.73
N PHE A 454 5.30 16.69 1.11
CA PHE A 454 6.65 17.09 0.72
C PHE A 454 6.85 16.98 -0.80
N ALA A 455 6.42 15.89 -1.42
CA ALA A 455 6.50 15.70 -2.86
C ALA A 455 5.63 16.72 -3.63
N GLU A 456 4.41 17.00 -3.14
CA GLU A 456 3.54 18.03 -3.68
C GLU A 456 4.18 19.44 -3.55
N GLY A 457 4.86 19.72 -2.44
CA GLY A 457 5.62 20.96 -2.21
C GLY A 457 6.78 21.13 -3.18
N LEU A 458 7.49 20.06 -3.52
CA LEU A 458 8.55 20.11 -4.56
C LEU A 458 7.98 20.50 -5.93
N VAL A 459 6.84 19.91 -6.33
CA VAL A 459 6.17 20.28 -7.59
C VAL A 459 5.76 21.75 -7.57
N ALA A 460 5.19 22.22 -6.46
CA ALA A 460 4.81 23.64 -6.32
C ALA A 460 6.01 24.58 -6.44
N SER A 461 7.14 24.23 -5.79
CA SER A 461 8.38 25.03 -5.86
C SER A 461 8.99 25.04 -7.26
N LEU A 462 8.94 23.91 -7.98
CA LEU A 462 9.43 23.82 -9.36
C LEU A 462 8.56 24.65 -10.34
N ARG A 463 7.29 24.87 -10.07
CA ARG A 463 6.39 25.74 -10.87
C ARG A 463 6.70 27.22 -10.73
N LEU A 464 7.38 27.62 -9.65
CA LEU A 464 7.75 29.02 -9.37
C LEU A 464 9.11 29.39 -9.97
N ARG A 465 9.83 28.47 -10.57
CA ARG A 465 11.08 28.65 -11.33
C ARG A 465 10.79 28.96 -12.80
#